data_f3a002ee79be566de5f028e2b30dd111
#
_entry.id   f3a002ee79be566de5f028e2b30dd111
#
_cell.length_a   1.000
_cell.length_b   1.000
_cell.length_c   1.000
_cell.angle_alpha   90.00
_cell.angle_beta   90.00
_cell.angle_gamma   90.00
#
_symmetry.space_group_name_H-M   'P 1'
#
loop_
_entity.id
_entity.type
_entity.pdbx_description
1 polymer ?
#
loop_
_entity_poly.entity_id
_entity_poly.type
_entity_poly.pdbx_seq_one_letter_code
_entity_poly.pdbx_strand_id
1 'polypeptide(L)'
;MAKEPREIFELQKDTDVEYFIDGKNFKEFGVFVSKSAGLVGRLERKEALQVNWDNYHGIVRDKKRPRYKERNITLDCFIEASGRAAYVEWVNLFFSQFDAEGNHRLRVDYDGKAKPLVYEVELLDEADPEKSWGQYSNDLMVGTFRLKLVEDEPVKKVLRYIGGTANGKATITVTSSKLLNIYWGDGTHTYDVSGSEQTIEHTYV
;
A
#
# COMPACT_ATOMS: atom_id res chain seq x y z
N MET A 1 1.68 -2.26 -37.73
CA MET A 1 1.10 -3.51 -37.22
C MET A 1 0.62 -3.23 -35.81
N ALA A 2 -0.67 -3.35 -35.55
CA ALA A 2 -1.19 -3.30 -34.18
C ALA A 2 -0.71 -4.59 -33.48
N LYS A 3 -0.12 -4.45 -32.28
CA LYS A 3 0.26 -5.61 -31.48
C LYS A 3 -0.98 -6.40 -31.10
N GLU A 4 -0.90 -7.72 -31.16
CA GLU A 4 -2.00 -8.57 -30.72
C GLU A 4 -2.28 -8.33 -29.21
N PRO A 5 -3.54 -8.43 -28.75
CA PRO A 5 -3.89 -8.23 -27.35
C PRO A 5 -3.06 -9.07 -26.38
N ARG A 6 -2.68 -10.27 -26.77
CA ARG A 6 -1.83 -11.19 -26.00
C ARG A 6 -0.43 -10.63 -25.74
N GLU A 7 0.18 -9.98 -26.72
CA GLU A 7 1.49 -9.32 -26.54
C GLU A 7 1.44 -8.13 -25.59
N ILE A 8 0.30 -7.42 -25.53
CA ILE A 8 0.11 -6.30 -24.62
C ILE A 8 0.01 -6.80 -23.18
N PHE A 9 -0.71 -7.90 -22.95
CA PHE A 9 -0.81 -8.50 -21.60
C PHE A 9 0.51 -9.11 -21.13
N GLU A 10 1.24 -9.80 -21.99
CA GLU A 10 2.56 -10.34 -21.64
C GLU A 10 3.55 -9.22 -21.29
N LEU A 11 3.52 -8.11 -22.01
CA LEU A 11 4.34 -6.94 -21.70
C LEU A 11 3.95 -6.26 -20.38
N GLN A 12 2.68 -6.37 -19.94
CA GLN A 12 2.23 -5.82 -18.66
C GLN A 12 2.55 -6.74 -17.48
N LYS A 13 2.76 -8.03 -17.71
CA LYS A 13 3.18 -8.99 -16.67
C LYS A 13 4.63 -8.88 -16.28
N ASP A 14 5.46 -8.40 -17.18
CA ASP A 14 6.91 -8.28 -16.99
C ASP A 14 7.27 -6.95 -16.29
N THR A 15 6.55 -6.66 -15.22
CA THR A 15 6.88 -5.52 -14.36
C THR A 15 7.76 -6.01 -13.23
N ASP A 16 8.93 -5.41 -13.08
CA ASP A 16 9.85 -5.64 -11.96
C ASP A 16 9.26 -5.22 -10.60
N VAL A 17 8.02 -4.70 -10.61
CA VAL A 17 7.32 -4.23 -9.42
C VAL A 17 6.40 -5.31 -8.88
N GLU A 18 6.63 -5.71 -7.65
CA GLU A 18 5.81 -6.68 -6.95
C GLU A 18 4.91 -6.03 -5.89
N TYR A 19 3.66 -6.49 -5.85
CA TYR A 19 2.66 -6.00 -4.91
C TYR A 19 2.25 -7.12 -3.96
N PHE A 20 2.17 -6.79 -2.67
CA PHE A 20 1.79 -7.73 -1.62
C PHE A 20 0.71 -7.11 -0.74
N ILE A 21 -0.27 -7.90 -0.37
CA ILE A 21 -1.25 -7.56 0.66
C ILE A 21 -1.08 -8.55 1.83
N ASP A 22 -0.86 -8.03 3.03
CA ASP A 22 -0.63 -8.81 4.23
C ASP A 22 0.40 -9.95 4.09
N GLY A 23 1.43 -9.67 3.28
CA GLY A 23 2.53 -10.61 2.99
C GLY A 23 2.30 -11.57 1.83
N LYS A 24 1.11 -11.63 1.25
CA LYS A 24 0.79 -12.46 0.09
C LYS A 24 0.97 -11.67 -1.21
N ASN A 25 1.65 -12.27 -2.19
CA ASN A 25 1.86 -11.63 -3.49
C ASN A 25 0.56 -11.61 -4.31
N PHE A 26 0.25 -10.50 -4.95
CA PHE A 26 -0.91 -10.39 -5.85
C PHE A 26 -0.89 -11.45 -6.95
N LYS A 27 0.30 -11.82 -7.42
CA LYS A 27 0.49 -12.85 -8.44
C LYS A 27 0.00 -14.25 -7.99
N GLU A 28 -0.04 -14.52 -6.67
CA GLU A 28 -0.57 -15.78 -6.14
C GLU A 28 -2.07 -15.94 -6.41
N PHE A 29 -2.77 -14.83 -6.60
CA PHE A 29 -4.18 -14.77 -6.95
C PHE A 29 -4.41 -14.50 -8.45
N GLY A 30 -3.35 -14.58 -9.26
CA GLY A 30 -3.43 -14.22 -10.69
C GLY A 30 -3.69 -12.74 -10.94
N VAL A 31 -3.47 -11.87 -9.95
CA VAL A 31 -3.68 -10.42 -10.04
C VAL A 31 -2.38 -9.72 -10.39
N PHE A 32 -2.46 -8.84 -11.37
CA PHE A 32 -1.35 -8.02 -11.84
C PHE A 32 -1.75 -6.55 -11.86
N VAL A 33 -0.83 -5.67 -11.50
CA VAL A 33 -1.06 -4.22 -11.50
C VAL A 33 -0.47 -3.62 -12.77
N SER A 34 -1.32 -3.03 -13.60
CA SER A 34 -0.91 -2.38 -14.84
C SER A 34 -0.52 -0.92 -14.65
N LYS A 35 -1.13 -0.25 -13.66
CA LYS A 35 -0.86 1.14 -13.34
C LYS A 35 -1.09 1.40 -11.86
N SER A 36 -0.24 2.24 -11.29
CA SER A 36 -0.37 2.68 -9.90
C SER A 36 -0.28 4.20 -9.80
N ALA A 37 -1.04 4.78 -8.87
CA ALA A 37 -0.99 6.19 -8.53
C ALA A 37 -1.05 6.36 -7.00
N GLY A 38 -0.48 7.46 -6.50
CA GLY A 38 -0.50 7.77 -5.06
C GLY A 38 0.61 7.11 -4.23
N LEU A 39 1.39 6.18 -4.79
CA LEU A 39 2.49 5.51 -4.07
C LEU A 39 3.64 6.47 -3.77
N VAL A 40 4.19 7.13 -4.77
CA VAL A 40 5.39 7.97 -4.68
C VAL A 40 5.03 9.43 -4.90
N GLY A 41 4.07 9.93 -4.17
CA GLY A 41 3.63 11.31 -4.32
C GLY A 41 3.90 12.14 -3.07
N ARG A 42 3.96 13.46 -3.24
CA ARG A 42 3.92 14.37 -2.11
C ARG A 42 2.51 14.39 -1.54
N LEU A 43 2.41 14.22 -0.22
CA LEU A 43 1.13 14.28 0.48
C LEU A 43 0.49 15.67 0.34
N GLU A 44 -0.82 15.68 0.17
CA GLU A 44 -1.61 16.89 0.20
C GLU A 44 -1.63 17.47 1.62
N ARG A 45 -1.46 18.78 1.73
CA ARG A 45 -1.53 19.44 3.04
C ARG A 45 -2.98 19.70 3.43
N LYS A 46 -3.30 19.47 4.68
CA LYS A 46 -4.54 20.01 5.28
C LYS A 46 -4.48 21.53 5.28
N GLU A 47 -5.63 22.17 5.17
CA GLU A 47 -5.71 23.61 5.30
C GLU A 47 -5.17 24.05 6.66
N ALA A 48 -4.22 24.98 6.62
CA ALA A 48 -3.69 25.57 7.83
C ALA A 48 -4.69 26.61 8.38
N LEU A 49 -4.65 26.84 9.70
CA LEU A 49 -5.36 27.98 10.25
C LEU A 49 -4.91 29.26 9.53
N GLN A 50 -5.85 29.94 8.94
CA GLN A 50 -5.62 31.18 8.21
C GLN A 50 -6.54 32.28 8.75
N VAL A 51 -5.99 33.47 8.87
CA VAL A 51 -6.73 34.64 9.32
C VAL A 51 -6.54 35.73 8.27
N ASN A 52 -7.64 36.27 7.80
CA ASN A 52 -7.68 37.44 6.95
C ASN A 52 -8.08 38.64 7.80
N TRP A 53 -7.17 39.59 7.92
CA TRP A 53 -7.42 40.84 8.66
C TRP A 53 -7.72 41.94 7.66
N ASP A 54 -8.81 42.68 7.89
CA ASP A 54 -9.25 43.77 6.97
C ASP A 54 -8.20 44.87 6.79
N ASN A 55 -7.34 45.06 7.79
CA ASN A 55 -6.29 46.08 7.82
C ASN A 55 -4.90 45.56 7.44
N TYR A 56 -4.80 44.32 6.90
CA TYR A 56 -3.52 43.70 6.57
C TYR A 56 -3.54 43.17 5.13
N HIS A 57 -2.46 43.43 4.39
CA HIS A 57 -2.34 42.90 3.04
C HIS A 57 -2.06 41.39 3.04
N GLY A 58 -2.97 40.65 2.40
CA GLY A 58 -2.84 39.18 2.27
C GLY A 58 -3.40 38.42 3.45
N ILE A 59 -3.02 37.15 3.55
CA ILE A 59 -3.54 36.19 4.54
C ILE A 59 -2.40 35.68 5.42
N VAL A 60 -2.60 35.70 6.72
CA VAL A 60 -1.70 35.10 7.69
C VAL A 60 -2.03 33.62 7.84
N ARG A 61 -1.05 32.74 7.62
CA ARG A 61 -1.20 31.28 7.74
C ARG A 61 -0.19 30.72 8.74
N ASP A 62 -0.62 29.76 9.54
CA ASP A 62 0.30 28.99 10.36
C ASP A 62 1.13 28.04 9.49
N LYS A 63 2.43 28.32 9.38
CA LYS A 63 3.38 27.51 8.59
C LYS A 63 4.25 26.61 9.46
N LYS A 64 4.15 26.70 10.78
CA LYS A 64 5.09 26.03 11.70
C LYS A 64 4.86 24.53 11.81
N ARG A 65 3.62 24.05 11.64
CA ARG A 65 3.25 22.65 11.82
C ARG A 65 2.39 22.16 10.63
N PRO A 66 3.00 21.82 9.49
CA PRO A 66 2.25 21.30 8.36
C PRO A 66 1.60 19.97 8.75
N ARG A 67 0.32 19.85 8.51
CA ARG A 67 -0.46 18.62 8.62
C ARG A 67 -0.83 18.14 7.23
N TYR A 68 -0.98 16.83 7.07
CA TYR A 68 -1.27 16.22 5.78
C TYR A 68 -2.63 15.53 5.83
N LYS A 69 -3.27 15.43 4.68
CA LYS A 69 -4.47 14.62 4.46
C LYS A 69 -4.07 13.15 4.36
N GLU A 70 -5.06 12.29 4.38
CA GLU A 70 -4.92 10.87 4.04
C GLU A 70 -4.28 10.70 2.66
N ARG A 71 -3.63 9.58 2.45
CA ARG A 71 -3.07 9.21 1.15
C ARG A 71 -4.06 8.33 0.41
N ASN A 72 -4.43 8.74 -0.79
CA ASN A 72 -5.22 7.92 -1.68
C ASN A 72 -4.30 7.19 -2.65
N ILE A 73 -4.41 5.86 -2.70
CA ILE A 73 -3.67 4.98 -3.59
C ILE A 73 -4.66 4.34 -4.54
N THR A 74 -4.35 4.39 -5.83
CA THR A 74 -5.17 3.76 -6.87
C THR A 74 -4.30 2.77 -7.64
N LEU A 75 -4.78 1.53 -7.77
CA LEU A 75 -4.14 0.48 -8.54
C LEU A 75 -5.11 0.02 -9.62
N ASP A 76 -4.74 0.20 -10.89
CA ASP A 76 -5.46 -0.42 -12.01
C ASP A 76 -4.91 -1.84 -12.17
N CYS A 77 -5.76 -2.82 -11.94
CA CYS A 77 -5.41 -4.23 -11.88
C CYS A 77 -6.11 -5.03 -12.97
N PHE A 78 -5.52 -6.16 -13.31
CA PHE A 78 -6.22 -7.22 -14.02
C PHE A 78 -5.94 -8.56 -13.37
N ILE A 79 -6.92 -9.46 -13.46
CA ILE A 79 -6.82 -10.83 -13.00
C ILE A 79 -6.89 -11.76 -14.20
N GLU A 80 -6.04 -12.77 -14.23
CA GLU A 80 -5.98 -13.77 -15.27
C GLU A 80 -6.04 -15.17 -14.66
N ALA A 81 -6.97 -15.98 -15.15
CA ALA A 81 -7.16 -17.35 -14.69
C ALA A 81 -7.38 -18.32 -15.84
N SER A 82 -6.94 -19.58 -15.66
CA SER A 82 -7.15 -20.66 -16.59
C SER A 82 -8.53 -21.28 -16.39
N GLY A 83 -9.57 -20.65 -16.95
CA GLY A 83 -10.93 -21.15 -16.91
C GLY A 83 -11.86 -20.40 -15.95
N ARG A 84 -13.18 -20.60 -16.15
CA ARG A 84 -14.23 -19.84 -15.46
C ARG A 84 -14.31 -20.12 -13.97
N ALA A 85 -14.15 -21.37 -13.57
CA ALA A 85 -14.20 -21.76 -12.16
C ALA A 85 -13.02 -21.17 -11.39
N ALA A 86 -11.80 -21.30 -11.91
CA ALA A 86 -10.61 -20.72 -11.34
C ALA A 86 -10.68 -19.18 -11.24
N TYR A 87 -11.28 -18.53 -12.25
CA TYR A 87 -11.48 -17.09 -12.23
C TYR A 87 -12.33 -16.64 -11.03
N VAL A 88 -13.48 -17.28 -10.83
CA VAL A 88 -14.37 -16.93 -9.70
C VAL A 88 -13.70 -17.21 -8.35
N GLU A 89 -13.00 -18.34 -8.24
CA GLU A 89 -12.28 -18.70 -7.03
C GLU A 89 -11.18 -17.68 -6.70
N TRP A 90 -10.36 -17.30 -7.67
CA TRP A 90 -9.26 -16.35 -7.47
C TRP A 90 -9.75 -14.93 -7.17
N VAL A 91 -10.83 -14.49 -7.81
CA VAL A 91 -11.47 -13.21 -7.47
C VAL A 91 -11.91 -13.20 -6.00
N ASN A 92 -12.63 -14.25 -5.58
CA ASN A 92 -13.11 -14.35 -4.20
C ASN A 92 -11.93 -14.44 -3.20
N LEU A 93 -10.91 -15.25 -3.49
CA LEU A 93 -9.73 -15.38 -2.65
C LEU A 93 -8.94 -14.06 -2.53
N PHE A 94 -8.84 -13.31 -3.62
CA PHE A 94 -8.17 -12.03 -3.59
C PHE A 94 -8.91 -11.00 -2.76
N PHE A 95 -10.21 -10.82 -2.99
CA PHE A 95 -11.00 -9.84 -2.24
C PHE A 95 -11.18 -10.23 -0.77
N SER A 96 -11.22 -11.52 -0.45
CA SER A 96 -11.27 -11.97 0.94
C SER A 96 -10.04 -11.55 1.78
N GLN A 97 -8.94 -11.14 1.12
CA GLN A 97 -7.80 -10.58 1.84
C GLN A 97 -8.12 -9.22 2.47
N PHE A 98 -9.13 -8.51 1.96
CA PHE A 98 -9.57 -7.21 2.46
C PHE A 98 -10.76 -7.31 3.42
N ASP A 99 -11.28 -8.51 3.69
CA ASP A 99 -12.41 -8.73 4.60
C ASP A 99 -11.97 -8.85 6.08
N ALA A 100 -10.67 -8.94 6.34
CA ALA A 100 -10.17 -9.00 7.71
C ALA A 100 -10.36 -7.66 8.42
N GLU A 101 -10.59 -7.72 9.75
CA GLU A 101 -10.78 -6.53 10.56
C GLU A 101 -9.48 -5.69 10.65
N GLY A 102 -9.60 -4.38 10.45
CA GLY A 102 -8.51 -3.41 10.59
C GLY A 102 -7.85 -3.03 9.26
N ASN A 103 -6.73 -2.34 9.37
CA ASN A 103 -5.95 -1.90 8.20
C ASN A 103 -5.12 -3.04 7.63
N HIS A 104 -5.01 -3.07 6.31
CA HIS A 104 -4.21 -4.05 5.57
C HIS A 104 -2.84 -3.49 5.22
N ARG A 105 -1.83 -4.33 5.20
CA ARG A 105 -0.47 -3.94 4.86
C ARG A 105 -0.19 -4.13 3.38
N LEU A 106 -0.27 -3.03 2.62
CA LEU A 106 0.19 -3.00 1.23
C LEU A 106 1.72 -2.81 1.20
N ARG A 107 2.44 -3.77 0.63
CA ARG A 107 3.87 -3.65 0.35
C ARG A 107 4.09 -3.63 -1.16
N VAL A 108 4.87 -2.67 -1.62
CA VAL A 108 5.25 -2.54 -3.04
C VAL A 108 6.76 -2.60 -3.14
N ASP A 109 7.25 -3.56 -3.88
CA ASP A 109 8.68 -3.81 -4.08
C ASP A 109 9.05 -3.51 -5.54
N TYR A 110 9.87 -2.48 -5.74
CA TYR A 110 10.22 -2.00 -7.08
C TYR A 110 11.41 -2.73 -7.70
N ASP A 111 12.31 -3.30 -6.90
CA ASP A 111 13.56 -3.87 -7.42
C ASP A 111 14.18 -4.89 -6.44
N GLY A 112 13.44 -5.61 -5.69
CA GLY A 112 13.99 -6.62 -4.74
C GLY A 112 15.20 -6.20 -3.90
N LYS A 113 15.96 -5.20 -4.34
CA LYS A 113 17.15 -4.62 -3.70
C LYS A 113 16.88 -3.28 -3.04
N ALA A 114 15.89 -2.53 -3.55
CA ALA A 114 15.48 -1.26 -2.99
C ALA A 114 14.63 -1.47 -1.72
N LYS A 115 14.54 -0.42 -0.92
CA LYS A 115 13.66 -0.42 0.25
C LYS A 115 12.21 -0.50 -0.22
N PRO A 116 11.43 -1.52 0.18
CA PRO A 116 10.04 -1.61 -0.23
C PRO A 116 9.24 -0.43 0.31
N LEU A 117 8.24 -0.01 -0.44
CA LEU A 117 7.23 0.92 0.04
C LEU A 117 6.19 0.12 0.83
N VAL A 118 5.83 0.62 2.00
CA VAL A 118 4.86 -0.05 2.88
C VAL A 118 3.81 0.96 3.34
N TYR A 119 2.55 0.59 3.17
CA TYR A 119 1.40 1.39 3.53
C TYR A 119 0.44 0.55 4.36
N GLU A 120 -0.24 1.18 5.32
CA GLU A 120 -1.38 0.58 6.01
C GLU A 120 -2.64 1.18 5.42
N VAL A 121 -3.38 0.37 4.72
CA VAL A 121 -4.47 0.80 3.86
C VAL A 121 -5.78 0.11 4.19
N GLU A 122 -6.86 0.80 3.89
CA GLU A 122 -8.22 0.28 3.86
C GLU A 122 -8.75 0.35 2.43
N LEU A 123 -9.57 -0.61 2.03
CA LEU A 123 -10.27 -0.59 0.75
C LEU A 123 -11.47 0.35 0.85
N LEU A 124 -11.50 1.40 0.02
CA LEU A 124 -12.54 2.44 0.10
C LEU A 124 -13.83 2.10 -0.62
N ASP A 125 -13.71 1.48 -1.78
CA ASP A 125 -14.83 1.27 -2.68
C ASP A 125 -14.96 -0.20 -3.07
N GLU A 126 -16.18 -0.54 -3.46
CA GLU A 126 -16.49 -1.79 -4.15
C GLU A 126 -15.64 -1.91 -5.42
N ALA A 127 -14.87 -2.98 -5.56
CA ALA A 127 -14.11 -3.27 -6.76
C ALA A 127 -14.78 -4.44 -7.50
N ASP A 128 -15.49 -4.14 -8.58
CA ASP A 128 -16.13 -5.16 -9.43
C ASP A 128 -15.28 -5.42 -10.67
N PRO A 129 -14.75 -6.65 -10.84
CA PRO A 129 -13.98 -7.00 -12.01
C PRO A 129 -14.83 -7.03 -13.28
N GLU A 130 -14.55 -6.13 -14.22
CA GLU A 130 -15.12 -6.15 -15.55
C GLU A 130 -14.55 -7.32 -16.37
N LYS A 131 -15.41 -8.22 -16.79
CA LYS A 131 -15.03 -9.46 -17.50
C LYS A 131 -14.79 -9.20 -18.97
N SER A 132 -13.62 -9.60 -19.47
CA SER A 132 -13.25 -9.54 -20.90
C SER A 132 -13.14 -10.95 -21.48
N TRP A 133 -14.26 -11.66 -21.55
CA TRP A 133 -14.29 -13.06 -21.98
C TRP A 133 -14.35 -13.18 -23.50
N GLY A 134 -13.57 -14.09 -24.07
CA GLY A 134 -13.59 -14.41 -25.48
C GLY A 134 -12.70 -13.55 -26.38
N GLN A 135 -12.03 -12.53 -25.83
CA GLN A 135 -11.09 -11.72 -26.61
C GLN A 135 -9.71 -12.36 -26.76
N TYR A 136 -9.33 -13.27 -25.85
CA TYR A 136 -7.96 -13.77 -25.77
C TYR A 136 -7.84 -15.26 -26.10
N SER A 137 -8.58 -16.11 -25.44
CA SER A 137 -8.74 -17.53 -25.76
C SER A 137 -9.92 -18.12 -24.99
N ASN A 138 -10.40 -19.30 -25.41
CA ASN A 138 -11.50 -19.98 -24.70
C ASN A 138 -11.09 -20.46 -23.29
N ASP A 139 -9.78 -20.62 -23.06
CA ASP A 139 -9.23 -21.14 -21.81
C ASP A 139 -8.68 -20.05 -20.86
N LEU A 140 -8.61 -18.81 -21.35
CA LEU A 140 -8.09 -17.69 -20.58
C LEU A 140 -9.23 -16.73 -20.20
N MET A 141 -9.44 -16.58 -18.90
CA MET A 141 -10.39 -15.63 -18.34
C MET A 141 -9.65 -14.43 -17.78
N VAL A 142 -10.02 -13.24 -18.26
CA VAL A 142 -9.42 -11.98 -17.82
C VAL A 142 -10.50 -11.06 -17.30
N GLY A 143 -10.23 -10.39 -16.21
CA GLY A 143 -11.04 -9.29 -15.69
C GLY A 143 -10.18 -8.11 -15.30
N THR A 144 -10.67 -6.91 -15.51
CA THR A 144 -10.00 -5.67 -15.12
C THR A 144 -10.78 -4.99 -14.02
N PHE A 145 -10.08 -4.41 -13.04
CA PHE A 145 -10.69 -3.70 -11.94
C PHE A 145 -9.75 -2.65 -11.38
N ARG A 146 -10.30 -1.76 -10.59
CA ARG A 146 -9.55 -0.70 -9.92
C ARG A 146 -9.69 -0.84 -8.42
N LEU A 147 -8.56 -0.94 -7.72
CA LEU A 147 -8.50 -0.84 -6.27
C LEU A 147 -8.28 0.61 -5.87
N LYS A 148 -9.14 1.13 -5.02
CA LYS A 148 -8.98 2.42 -4.36
C LYS A 148 -8.74 2.18 -2.88
N LEU A 149 -7.54 2.51 -2.45
CA LEU A 149 -7.07 2.29 -1.10
C LEU A 149 -6.78 3.64 -0.44
N VAL A 150 -7.04 3.72 0.85
CA VAL A 150 -6.71 4.90 1.65
C VAL A 150 -5.75 4.54 2.76
N GLU A 151 -4.76 5.38 2.99
CA GLU A 151 -3.90 5.36 4.17
C GLU A 151 -4.23 6.59 5.02
N ASP A 152 -4.91 6.37 6.14
CA ASP A 152 -5.41 7.45 7.03
C ASP A 152 -4.27 8.19 7.71
N GLU A 153 -3.21 7.48 8.09
CA GLU A 153 -2.03 8.04 8.76
C GLU A 153 -0.77 7.94 7.89
N PRO A 154 -0.64 8.80 6.85
CA PRO A 154 0.41 8.64 5.85
C PRO A 154 1.81 9.10 6.31
N VAL A 155 1.93 9.70 7.48
CA VAL A 155 3.22 10.19 8.01
C VAL A 155 3.83 9.15 8.94
N LYS A 156 4.43 8.14 8.33
CA LYS A 156 5.09 7.04 9.03
C LYS A 156 6.56 6.93 8.64
N LYS A 157 7.37 6.37 9.53
CA LYS A 157 8.70 5.87 9.22
C LYS A 157 8.67 4.36 9.24
N VAL A 158 8.94 3.75 8.10
CA VAL A 158 9.06 2.30 7.99
C VAL A 158 10.52 1.90 8.08
N LEU A 159 10.87 1.10 9.08
CA LEU A 159 12.18 0.51 9.26
C LEU A 159 12.09 -0.97 8.88
N ARG A 160 13.05 -1.44 8.09
CA ARG A 160 13.13 -2.87 7.75
C ARG A 160 14.08 -3.56 8.69
N TYR A 161 13.58 -4.52 9.44
CA TYR A 161 14.42 -5.47 10.16
C TYR A 161 14.85 -6.59 9.22
N ILE A 162 16.16 -6.82 9.13
CA ILE A 162 16.73 -7.93 8.37
C ILE A 162 17.39 -8.85 9.38
N GLY A 163 16.56 -9.69 10.01
CA GLY A 163 17.01 -10.74 10.90
C GLY A 163 17.03 -12.08 10.18
N GLY A 164 18.10 -12.85 10.33
CA GLY A 164 18.27 -14.13 9.62
C GLY A 164 17.76 -15.36 10.35
N THR A 165 17.23 -15.26 11.57
CA THR A 165 16.83 -16.41 12.38
C THR A 165 15.57 -16.13 13.18
N ALA A 166 14.74 -17.14 13.40
CA ALA A 166 13.67 -17.12 14.40
C ALA A 166 14.27 -16.70 15.77
N ASN A 167 13.54 -15.91 16.53
CA ASN A 167 13.96 -15.30 17.80
C ASN A 167 15.02 -14.18 17.65
N GLY A 168 15.02 -13.50 16.51
CA GLY A 168 15.88 -12.34 16.30
C GLY A 168 15.48 -11.14 17.18
N LYS A 169 16.46 -10.52 17.82
CA LYS A 169 16.27 -9.33 18.65
C LYS A 169 16.50 -8.06 17.82
N ALA A 170 15.50 -7.17 17.80
CA ALA A 170 15.64 -5.85 17.21
C ALA A 170 15.81 -4.81 18.32
N THR A 171 16.75 -3.89 18.13
CA THR A 171 16.98 -2.77 19.04
C THR A 171 16.87 -1.48 18.26
N ILE A 172 16.04 -0.56 18.73
CA ILE A 172 15.83 0.76 18.11
C ILE A 172 16.12 1.82 19.15
N THR A 173 16.95 2.79 18.78
CA THR A 173 17.15 4.00 19.59
C THR A 173 16.35 5.15 18.98
N VAL A 174 15.49 5.75 19.78
CA VAL A 174 14.55 6.79 19.36
C VAL A 174 14.77 8.06 20.15
N THR A 175 14.82 9.19 19.47
CA THR A 175 14.77 10.52 20.07
C THR A 175 13.57 11.26 19.52
N SER A 176 12.60 11.59 20.38
CA SER A 176 11.40 12.32 20.00
C SER A 176 10.87 13.14 21.16
N SER A 177 10.48 14.39 20.88
CA SER A 177 9.73 15.24 21.81
C SER A 177 8.22 14.96 21.81
N LYS A 178 7.76 14.05 20.96
CA LYS A 178 6.36 13.63 20.86
C LYS A 178 6.26 12.15 21.14
N LEU A 179 5.09 11.73 21.61
CA LEU A 179 4.77 10.33 21.76
C LEU A 179 4.76 9.65 20.39
N LEU A 180 5.44 8.53 20.27
CA LEU A 180 5.53 7.67 19.11
C LEU A 180 5.00 6.28 19.45
N ASN A 181 4.33 5.68 18.52
CA ASN A 181 3.95 4.27 18.58
C ASN A 181 4.82 3.49 17.62
N ILE A 182 5.32 2.34 18.08
CA ILE A 182 6.14 1.44 17.30
C ILE A 182 5.34 0.16 17.06
N TYR A 183 5.09 -0.14 15.80
CA TYR A 183 4.48 -1.40 15.36
C TYR A 183 5.58 -2.29 14.81
N TRP A 184 5.77 -3.46 15.41
CA TRP A 184 6.89 -4.33 15.10
C TRP A 184 6.69 -5.15 13.83
N GLY A 185 5.48 -5.22 13.33
CA GLY A 185 5.15 -5.92 12.08
C GLY A 185 4.82 -7.41 12.25
N ASP A 186 4.85 -7.90 13.49
CA ASP A 186 4.46 -9.24 13.89
C ASP A 186 3.14 -9.25 14.70
N GLY A 187 2.39 -8.14 14.63
CA GLY A 187 1.17 -7.92 15.41
C GLY A 187 1.40 -7.31 16.78
N THR A 188 2.66 -7.17 17.22
CA THR A 188 3.00 -6.53 18.50
C THR A 188 3.32 -5.04 18.33
N HIS A 189 3.23 -4.30 19.40
CA HIS A 189 3.45 -2.85 19.40
C HIS A 189 4.00 -2.34 20.75
N THR A 190 4.66 -1.19 20.69
CA THR A 190 5.09 -0.42 21.87
C THR A 190 4.55 0.99 21.74
N TYR A 191 3.73 1.42 22.68
CA TYR A 191 3.09 2.74 22.67
C TYR A 191 3.84 3.78 23.51
N ASP A 192 3.54 5.03 23.21
CA ASP A 192 3.90 6.20 24.02
C ASP A 192 5.41 6.38 24.26
N VAL A 193 6.21 6.00 23.28
CA VAL A 193 7.66 6.19 23.32
C VAL A 193 8.01 7.65 23.08
N SER A 194 8.71 8.28 24.01
CA SER A 194 9.22 9.65 23.86
C SER A 194 10.48 9.85 24.69
N GLY A 195 11.21 10.92 24.44
CA GLY A 195 12.43 11.28 25.15
C GLY A 195 13.67 11.30 24.26
N SER A 196 14.82 11.46 24.88
CA SER A 196 16.12 11.44 24.19
C SER A 196 16.76 10.09 24.35
N GLU A 197 17.24 9.53 23.24
CA GLU A 197 18.00 8.27 23.19
C GLU A 197 17.33 7.08 23.90
N GLN A 198 16.01 6.99 23.79
CA GLN A 198 15.26 5.86 24.33
C GLN A 198 15.57 4.60 23.52
N THR A 199 16.16 3.59 24.17
CA THR A 199 16.45 2.30 23.57
C THR A 199 15.32 1.33 23.85
N ILE A 200 14.72 0.79 22.79
CA ILE A 200 13.61 -0.16 22.85
C ILE A 200 14.05 -1.43 22.18
N GLU A 201 13.81 -2.54 22.84
CA GLU A 201 14.16 -3.87 22.37
C GLU A 201 12.90 -4.67 22.11
N HIS A 202 12.91 -5.43 21.03
CA HIS A 202 11.84 -6.36 20.67
C HIS A 202 12.44 -7.67 20.18
N THR A 203 11.84 -8.79 20.59
CA THR A 203 12.25 -10.14 20.16
C THR A 203 11.14 -10.73 19.32
N TYR A 204 11.46 -11.03 18.07
CA TYR A 204 10.55 -11.75 17.17
C TYR A 204 10.53 -13.24 17.53
N VAL A 205 9.34 -13.79 17.67
CA VAL A 205 9.11 -15.19 18.04
C VAL A 205 8.81 -16.04 16.79
#